data_cf6b8257a970e3728a8d06994d3a19f5
#
_entry.id   cf6b8257a970e3728a8d06994d3a19f5
#
_cell.length_a   1.000
_cell.length_b   1.000
_cell.length_c   1.000
_cell.angle_alpha   90.00
_cell.angle_beta   90.00
_cell.angle_gamma   90.00
#
_symmetry.space_group_name_H-M   'P 1'
#
loop_
_entity.id
_entity.type
_entity.pdbx_description
1 polymer ?
#
loop_
_entity_poly.entity_id
_entity_poly.type
_entity_poly.pdbx_seq_one_letter_code
_entity_poly.pdbx_strand_id
1 'polypeptide(L)'
;MIVKEKYKSKVIGGAMVRTINVNEITKNIKEMCIEANHYLSPDMDKAMKQAEQTEKSPLGKQILGQLQENLKIAAEDMIPICQDTGMAVIF
;
A
#
# COMPACT_ATOMS: atom_id res chain seq x y z
N MET A 1 9.60 4.33 2.24
CA MET A 1 10.03 4.74 3.60
C MET A 1 11.52 4.50 3.76
N ILE A 2 12.25 5.52 4.20
CA ILE A 2 13.71 5.45 4.35
C ILE A 2 14.04 5.42 5.84
N VAL A 3 14.70 4.35 6.29
CA VAL A 3 15.01 4.12 7.71
C VAL A 3 16.52 4.03 7.92
N LYS A 4 17.29 4.79 7.14
CA LYS A 4 18.74 4.66 7.07
C LYS A 4 19.49 4.96 8.38
N GLU A 5 19.02 5.89 9.17
CA GLU A 5 19.74 6.38 10.35
C GLU A 5 19.55 5.53 11.61
N LYS A 6 18.63 4.56 11.57
CA LYS A 6 18.30 3.72 12.73
C LYS A 6 19.08 2.42 12.81
N TYR A 7 19.95 2.14 11.86
CA TYR A 7 20.67 0.89 11.77
C TYR A 7 22.16 1.12 12.00
N LYS A 8 22.71 0.35 12.93
CA LYS A 8 24.15 0.31 13.20
C LYS A 8 24.75 -0.91 12.51
N SER A 9 25.83 -0.68 11.77
CA SER A 9 26.61 -1.75 11.15
C SER A 9 27.69 -2.23 12.11
N LYS A 10 27.87 -3.54 12.20
CA LYS A 10 28.94 -4.18 12.97
C LYS A 10 29.76 -5.08 12.08
N VAL A 11 31.05 -5.23 12.41
CA VAL A 11 31.91 -6.23 11.80
C VAL A 11 31.95 -7.44 12.74
N ILE A 12 31.54 -8.61 12.23
CA ILE A 12 31.56 -9.87 12.96
C ILE A 12 32.24 -10.91 12.09
N GLY A 13 33.31 -11.53 12.59
CA GLY A 13 34.04 -12.55 11.83
C GLY A 13 34.58 -12.07 10.48
N GLY A 14 34.95 -10.77 10.35
CA GLY A 14 35.41 -10.17 9.11
C GLY A 14 34.30 -9.74 8.14
N ALA A 15 33.02 -9.97 8.46
CA ALA A 15 31.87 -9.56 7.65
C ALA A 15 31.14 -8.36 8.29
N MET A 16 30.67 -7.42 7.44
CA MET A 16 29.79 -6.33 7.89
C MET A 16 28.40 -6.88 8.18
N VAL A 17 27.95 -6.72 9.42
CA VAL A 17 26.62 -7.14 9.86
C VAL A 17 25.83 -5.93 10.34
N ARG A 18 24.63 -5.76 9.81
CA ARG A 18 23.69 -4.73 10.26
C ARG A 18 22.76 -5.32 11.31
N THR A 19 22.58 -4.60 12.39
CA THR A 19 21.60 -4.96 13.41
C THR A 19 20.37 -4.10 13.25
N ILE A 20 19.22 -4.73 13.07
CA ILE A 20 17.92 -4.08 12.93
C ILE A 20 17.07 -4.47 14.13
N ASN A 21 16.54 -3.48 14.83
CA ASN A 21 15.61 -3.72 15.91
C ASN A 21 14.29 -4.26 15.36
N VAL A 22 13.78 -5.33 15.93
CA VAL A 22 12.51 -5.96 15.53
C VAL A 22 11.34 -4.97 15.59
N ASN A 23 11.35 -4.03 16.53
CA ASN A 23 10.31 -3.00 16.63
C ASN A 23 10.23 -2.11 15.39
N GLU A 24 11.34 -1.84 14.71
CA GLU A 24 11.34 -1.11 13.46
C GLU A 24 10.65 -1.90 12.34
N ILE A 25 10.89 -3.19 12.30
CA ILE A 25 10.21 -4.08 11.33
C ILE A 25 8.70 -4.10 11.60
N THR A 26 8.30 -4.28 12.84
CA THR A 26 6.89 -4.29 13.26
C THR A 26 6.19 -2.98 12.89
N LYS A 27 6.82 -1.85 13.17
CA LYS A 27 6.29 -0.52 12.84
C LYS A 27 6.09 -0.33 11.34
N ASN A 28 7.09 -0.71 10.55
CA ASN A 28 7.01 -0.59 9.09
C ASN A 28 5.93 -1.48 8.48
N ILE A 29 5.80 -2.72 8.96
CA ILE A 29 4.74 -3.63 8.51
C ILE A 29 3.36 -3.04 8.84
N LYS A 30 3.17 -2.52 10.03
CA LYS A 30 1.94 -1.86 10.44
C LYS A 30 1.57 -0.70 9.49
N GLU A 31 2.51 0.18 9.24
CA GLU A 31 2.29 1.34 8.36
C GLU A 31 1.99 0.92 6.93
N MET A 32 2.70 -0.07 6.39
CA MET A 32 2.45 -0.61 5.06
C MET A 32 1.06 -1.25 4.95
N CYS A 33 0.61 -1.98 5.96
CA CYS A 33 -0.72 -2.57 5.98
C CYS A 33 -1.82 -1.49 5.98
N ILE A 34 -1.66 -0.45 6.77
CA ILE A 34 -2.61 0.66 6.81
C ILE A 34 -2.65 1.36 5.46
N GLU A 35 -1.51 1.70 4.89
CA GLU A 35 -1.41 2.38 3.60
C GLU A 35 -2.02 1.54 2.48
N ALA A 36 -1.66 0.26 2.40
CA ALA A 36 -2.15 -0.64 1.35
C ALA A 36 -3.67 -0.85 1.37
N ASN A 37 -4.30 -0.73 2.53
CA ASN A 37 -5.74 -0.89 2.67
C ASN A 37 -6.54 0.38 2.39
N HIS A 38 -5.89 1.54 2.29
CA HIS A 38 -6.58 2.82 2.14
C HIS A 38 -6.25 3.54 0.82
N TYR A 39 -5.14 3.20 0.18
CA TYR A 39 -4.68 3.88 -1.02
C TYR A 39 -4.26 2.88 -2.09
N LEU A 40 -4.59 3.19 -3.34
CA LEU A 40 -4.00 2.49 -4.48
C LEU A 40 -2.59 2.99 -4.77
N SER A 41 -1.77 2.15 -5.37
CA SER A 41 -0.51 2.58 -5.97
C SER A 41 -0.77 3.57 -7.11
N PRO A 42 0.17 4.50 -7.40
CA PRO A 42 -0.04 5.51 -8.45
C PRO A 42 -0.34 4.94 -9.83
N ASP A 43 0.25 3.81 -10.19
CA ASP A 43 0.01 3.13 -11.46
C ASP A 43 -1.41 2.55 -11.54
N MET A 44 -1.90 1.95 -10.46
CA MET A 44 -3.28 1.44 -10.39
C MET A 44 -4.30 2.57 -10.40
N ASP A 45 -4.06 3.64 -9.68
CA ASP A 45 -4.94 4.82 -9.69
C ASP A 45 -5.05 5.41 -11.10
N LYS A 46 -3.93 5.55 -11.79
CA LYS A 46 -3.88 6.00 -13.17
C LYS A 46 -4.65 5.06 -14.10
N ALA A 47 -4.45 3.75 -13.97
CA ALA A 47 -5.14 2.75 -14.78
C ALA A 47 -6.66 2.80 -14.57
N MET A 48 -7.13 2.96 -13.35
CA MET A 48 -8.55 3.08 -13.03
C MET A 48 -9.17 4.32 -13.66
N LYS A 49 -8.51 5.46 -13.57
CA LYS A 49 -8.96 6.72 -14.18
C LYS A 49 -9.01 6.62 -15.71
N GLN A 50 -8.00 6.01 -16.30
CA GLN A 50 -7.96 5.79 -17.75
C GLN A 50 -9.05 4.83 -18.21
N ALA A 51 -9.31 3.76 -17.47
CA ALA A 51 -10.36 2.80 -17.76
C ALA A 51 -11.74 3.46 -17.79
N GLU A 52 -12.03 4.35 -16.85
CA GLU A 52 -13.30 5.10 -16.83
C GLU A 52 -13.46 5.96 -18.07
N GLN A 53 -12.40 6.59 -18.54
CA GLN A 53 -12.44 7.45 -19.72
C GLN A 53 -12.61 6.65 -21.02
N THR A 54 -12.01 5.47 -21.11
CA THR A 54 -12.00 4.65 -22.33
C THR A 54 -13.11 3.63 -22.39
N GLU A 55 -13.81 3.36 -21.28
CA GLU A 55 -14.95 2.44 -21.26
C GLU A 55 -16.06 2.91 -22.17
N LYS A 56 -16.58 2.00 -22.98
CA LYS A 56 -17.65 2.30 -23.96
C LYS A 56 -19.05 2.03 -23.41
N SER A 57 -19.18 1.08 -22.49
CA SER A 57 -20.45 0.74 -21.87
C SER A 57 -20.85 1.82 -20.86
N PRO A 58 -22.06 2.39 -20.93
CA PRO A 58 -22.57 3.32 -19.92
C PRO A 58 -22.59 2.70 -18.53
N LEU A 59 -22.99 1.44 -18.42
CA LEU A 59 -22.97 0.71 -17.16
C LEU A 59 -21.54 0.51 -16.62
N GLY A 60 -20.61 0.15 -17.52
CA GLY A 60 -19.21 0.01 -17.16
C GLY A 60 -18.60 1.31 -16.63
N LYS A 61 -18.90 2.43 -17.27
CA LYS A 61 -18.48 3.77 -16.80
C LYS A 61 -19.04 4.09 -15.42
N GLN A 62 -20.31 3.79 -15.20
CA GLN A 62 -20.96 4.02 -13.90
C GLN A 62 -20.29 3.20 -12.79
N ILE A 63 -20.00 1.92 -13.05
CA ILE A 63 -19.32 1.05 -12.10
C ILE A 63 -17.92 1.58 -11.79
N LEU A 64 -17.15 1.94 -12.81
CA LEU A 64 -15.80 2.50 -12.62
C LEU A 64 -15.83 3.81 -11.83
N GLY A 65 -16.82 4.65 -12.08
CA GLY A 65 -17.04 5.87 -11.29
C GLY A 65 -17.34 5.57 -9.82
N GLN A 66 -18.18 4.58 -9.54
CA GLN A 66 -18.45 4.14 -8.17
C GLN A 66 -17.20 3.58 -7.47
N LEU A 67 -16.37 2.84 -8.18
CA LEU A 67 -15.11 2.34 -7.63
C LEU A 67 -14.17 3.49 -7.27
N GLN A 68 -14.08 4.51 -8.09
CA GLN A 68 -13.26 5.70 -7.78
C GLN A 68 -13.80 6.49 -6.60
N GLU A 69 -15.12 6.65 -6.49
CA GLU A 69 -15.75 7.28 -5.34
C GLU A 69 -15.46 6.49 -4.04
N ASN A 70 -15.52 5.16 -4.12
CA ASN A 70 -15.14 4.29 -3.00
C ASN A 70 -13.69 4.52 -2.56
N LEU A 71 -12.76 4.65 -3.50
CA LEU A 71 -11.35 4.92 -3.20
C LEU A 71 -11.17 6.28 -2.52
N LYS A 72 -11.91 7.27 -2.97
CA LYS A 72 -11.90 8.61 -2.37
C LYS A 72 -12.39 8.57 -0.92
N ILE A 73 -13.53 7.93 -0.67
CA ILE A 73 -14.08 7.79 0.68
C ILE A 73 -13.11 7.03 1.58
N ALA A 74 -12.52 5.95 1.09
CA ALA A 74 -11.55 5.17 1.84
C ALA A 74 -10.36 6.03 2.30
N ALA A 75 -9.83 6.86 1.40
CA ALA A 75 -8.71 7.74 1.71
C ALA A 75 -9.08 8.88 2.67
N GLU A 76 -10.24 9.52 2.46
CA GLU A 76 -10.67 10.67 3.25
C GLU A 76 -11.13 10.28 4.65
N ASP A 77 -11.89 9.20 4.77
CA ASP A 77 -12.48 8.77 6.04
C ASP A 77 -11.63 7.71 6.76
N MET A 78 -10.50 7.33 6.19
CA MET A 78 -9.62 6.27 6.72
C MET A 78 -10.38 4.97 7.01
N ILE A 79 -11.17 4.57 6.02
CA ILE A 79 -11.90 3.30 6.00
C ILE A 79 -11.23 2.39 4.98
N PRO A 80 -11.04 1.09 5.26
CA PRO A 80 -10.47 0.17 4.28
C PRO A 80 -11.24 0.19 2.95
N ILE A 81 -10.52 0.06 1.85
CA ILE A 81 -11.09 0.09 0.49
C ILE A 81 -12.17 -0.97 0.32
N CYS A 82 -11.99 -2.14 0.93
CA CYS A 82 -12.87 -3.28 0.80
C CYS A 82 -12.85 -4.11 2.09
N GLN A 83 -13.91 -4.87 2.33
CA GLN A 83 -13.97 -5.82 3.44
C GLN A 83 -13.01 -7.00 3.26
N ASP A 84 -12.64 -7.30 2.03
CA ASP A 84 -11.69 -8.36 1.69
C ASP A 84 -10.27 -7.76 1.59
N THR A 85 -9.64 -7.57 2.74
CA THR A 85 -8.32 -6.97 2.86
C THR A 85 -7.18 -7.93 2.49
N GLY A 86 -7.48 -9.17 2.16
CA GLY A 86 -6.50 -10.15 1.76
C GLY A 86 -5.80 -10.85 2.91
N MET A 87 -4.71 -11.54 2.57
CA MET A 87 -3.94 -12.35 3.50
C MET A 87 -2.46 -12.09 3.30
N ALA A 88 -1.73 -11.88 4.39
CA ALA A 88 -0.27 -11.77 4.32
C ALA A 88 0.34 -13.18 4.26
N VAL A 89 1.22 -13.39 3.30
CA VAL A 89 2.00 -14.63 3.18
C VAL A 89 3.47 -14.26 3.35
N ILE A 90 4.10 -14.82 4.37
CA ILE A 90 5.48 -14.52 4.74
C ILE A 90 6.31 -15.78 4.63
N PHE A 91 7.40 -15.69 3.87
CA PHE A 91 8.34 -16.78 3.66
C PHE A 91 9.57 -16.68 4.54
#